data_fcf2aee2132607c30fd40d9cd54f31cd
#
_entry.id   fcf2aee2132607c30fd40d9cd54f31cd
#
_cell.length_a   1.000
_cell.length_b   1.000
_cell.length_c   1.000
_cell.angle_alpha   90.00
_cell.angle_beta   90.00
_cell.angle_gamma   90.00
#
_symmetry.space_group_name_H-M   'P 1'
#
loop_
_entity.id
_entity.type
_entity.pdbx_description
1 polymer ?
#
loop_
_entity_poly.entity_id
_entity_poly.type
_entity_poly.pdbx_seq_one_letter_code
_entity_poly.pdbx_strand_id
1 'polypeptide(L)'
;QDDIKLDIYYFSLEESREKVILSEISKYLFSKYRKRVSIKQLLSRGRYNTIDPETIKQIHEARDYINQFLDVVKIIDNVRSPSAIFNYMQNVAYNIGTFFDSQGVELSRQEHERIKADLPGAKDKISYYRTTHPRHYVIVLTDHISLLYNEKSPTGSMMSQWETMSTFSNKYCISLRDKYGFIPVNVQQQTSAKEQVESNFRGASVTEKLEPSLDGL
;
A
#
# COMPACT_ATOMS: atom_id res chain seq x y z
N GLN A 1 -18.67 -5.17 23.87
CA GLN A 1 -18.01 -5.74 22.66
C GLN A 1 -16.86 -4.81 22.31
N ASP A 2 -15.62 -5.28 22.41
CA ASP A 2 -14.46 -4.49 22.00
C ASP A 2 -14.50 -4.37 20.46
N ASP A 3 -14.79 -3.19 19.95
CA ASP A 3 -14.85 -2.94 18.52
C ASP A 3 -13.45 -3.07 17.89
N ILE A 4 -13.38 -3.81 16.80
CA ILE A 4 -12.17 -3.90 15.98
C ILE A 4 -12.09 -2.64 15.14
N LYS A 5 -10.97 -1.93 15.21
CA LYS A 5 -10.65 -0.83 14.31
C LYS A 5 -9.68 -1.29 13.24
N LEU A 6 -9.99 -1.00 11.98
CA LEU A 6 -9.16 -1.34 10.82
C LEU A 6 -8.89 -0.08 10.00
N ASP A 7 -7.61 0.20 9.74
CA ASP A 7 -7.18 1.18 8.76
C ASP A 7 -6.28 0.51 7.71
N ILE A 8 -6.55 0.75 6.43
CA ILE A 8 -5.75 0.26 5.31
C ILE A 8 -5.13 1.46 4.61
N TYR A 9 -3.81 1.59 4.68
CA TYR A 9 -3.05 2.59 3.94
C TYR A 9 -2.61 1.98 2.61
N TYR A 10 -3.32 2.35 1.55
CA TYR A 10 -3.12 1.81 0.21
C TYR A 10 -2.25 2.76 -0.62
N PHE A 11 -0.97 2.40 -0.77
CA PHE A 11 -0.04 3.09 -1.66
C PHE A 11 -0.22 2.56 -3.07
N SER A 12 -1.01 3.26 -3.86
CA SER A 12 -1.28 2.94 -5.26
C SER A 12 -0.20 3.55 -6.15
N LEU A 13 0.77 2.73 -6.56
CA LEU A 13 1.90 3.21 -7.37
C LEU A 13 1.57 3.20 -8.87
N GLU A 14 0.57 2.45 -9.28
CA GLU A 14 0.16 2.33 -10.69
C GLU A 14 -1.02 3.24 -11.02
N GLU A 15 -2.06 3.21 -10.21
CA GLU A 15 -3.30 3.93 -10.49
C GLU A 15 -3.48 5.16 -9.60
N SER A 16 -4.06 6.23 -10.17
CA SER A 16 -4.43 7.38 -9.37
C SER A 16 -5.59 7.05 -8.41
N ARG A 17 -5.65 7.79 -7.30
CA ARG A 17 -6.75 7.70 -6.32
C ARG A 17 -8.12 7.77 -6.99
N GLU A 18 -8.29 8.67 -7.97
CA GLU A 18 -9.53 8.82 -8.74
C GLU A 18 -9.93 7.50 -9.42
N LYS A 19 -8.98 6.85 -10.11
CA LYS A 19 -9.25 5.59 -10.82
C LYS A 19 -9.62 4.46 -9.86
N VAL A 20 -8.96 4.37 -8.72
CA VAL A 20 -9.31 3.38 -7.68
C VAL A 20 -10.74 3.57 -7.21
N ILE A 21 -11.15 4.83 -6.91
CA ILE A 21 -12.53 5.14 -6.48
C ILE A 21 -13.53 4.80 -7.59
N LEU A 22 -13.24 5.16 -8.85
CA LEU A 22 -14.10 4.82 -9.99
C LEU A 22 -14.23 3.31 -10.20
N SER A 23 -13.15 2.56 -9.95
CA SER A 23 -13.19 1.09 -9.98
C SER A 23 -14.13 0.54 -8.90
N GLU A 24 -14.10 1.09 -7.69
CA GLU A 24 -15.00 0.68 -6.61
C GLU A 24 -16.46 1.02 -6.92
N ILE A 25 -16.74 2.18 -7.53
CA ILE A 25 -18.09 2.52 -8.02
C ILE A 25 -18.55 1.49 -9.06
N SER A 26 -17.69 1.14 -10.02
CA SER A 26 -18.00 0.14 -11.04
C SER A 26 -18.31 -1.24 -10.42
N LYS A 27 -17.53 -1.67 -9.41
CA LYS A 27 -17.75 -2.91 -8.67
C LYS A 27 -19.08 -2.88 -7.89
N TYR A 28 -19.40 -1.76 -7.23
CA TYR A 28 -20.67 -1.57 -6.53
C TYR A 28 -21.87 -1.71 -7.47
N LEU A 29 -21.83 -1.03 -8.62
CA LEU A 29 -22.88 -1.09 -9.62
C LEU A 29 -23.08 -2.52 -10.14
N PHE A 30 -22.00 -3.23 -10.40
CA PHE A 30 -22.08 -4.62 -10.81
C PHE A 30 -22.61 -5.53 -9.70
N SER A 31 -22.15 -5.37 -8.49
CA SER A 31 -22.57 -6.20 -7.35
C SER A 31 -24.05 -6.06 -7.06
N LYS A 32 -24.51 -4.81 -6.95
CA LYS A 32 -25.90 -4.48 -6.53
C LYS A 32 -26.90 -4.57 -7.66
N TYR A 33 -26.56 -4.09 -8.86
CA TYR A 33 -27.49 -3.94 -9.98
C TYR A 33 -27.15 -4.84 -11.17
N ARG A 34 -26.07 -5.63 -11.10
CA ARG A 34 -25.54 -6.44 -12.22
C ARG A 34 -25.21 -5.59 -13.46
N LYS A 35 -24.99 -4.29 -13.26
CA LYS A 35 -24.73 -3.34 -14.32
C LYS A 35 -23.24 -3.14 -14.53
N ARG A 36 -22.77 -3.39 -15.73
CA ARG A 36 -21.35 -3.20 -16.10
C ARG A 36 -21.15 -1.78 -16.60
N VAL A 37 -20.47 -0.95 -15.82
CA VAL A 37 -20.09 0.42 -16.18
C VAL A 37 -18.57 0.53 -16.11
N SER A 38 -17.92 0.83 -17.22
CA SER A 38 -16.47 0.97 -17.27
C SER A 38 -16.01 2.33 -16.70
N ILE A 39 -14.76 2.39 -16.25
CA ILE A 39 -14.14 3.65 -15.81
C ILE A 39 -14.19 4.72 -16.92
N LYS A 40 -14.03 4.32 -18.20
CA LYS A 40 -14.13 5.24 -19.34
C LYS A 40 -15.51 5.88 -19.44
N GLN A 41 -16.56 5.12 -19.19
CA GLN A 41 -17.94 5.64 -19.16
C GLN A 41 -18.15 6.57 -17.97
N LEU A 42 -17.68 6.20 -16.77
CA LEU A 42 -17.77 7.06 -15.57
C LEU A 42 -17.06 8.40 -15.75
N LEU A 43 -15.95 8.42 -16.51
CA LEU A 43 -15.21 9.64 -16.85
C LEU A 43 -15.82 10.40 -18.04
N SER A 44 -16.90 9.91 -18.63
CA SER A 44 -17.52 10.49 -19.86
C SER A 44 -16.53 10.68 -21.00
N ARG A 45 -15.57 9.75 -21.16
CA ARG A 45 -14.50 9.81 -22.18
C ARG A 45 -14.81 8.91 -23.38
N GLY A 46 -14.51 9.43 -24.59
CA GLY A 46 -14.60 8.68 -25.84
C GLY A 46 -16.05 8.58 -26.39
N ARG A 47 -16.35 7.47 -27.08
CA ARG A 47 -17.66 7.20 -27.69
C ARG A 47 -18.75 6.83 -26.68
N TYR A 48 -18.41 6.73 -25.39
CA TYR A 48 -19.28 6.32 -24.31
C TYR A 48 -19.78 7.51 -23.46
N ASN A 49 -20.13 8.61 -24.14
CA ASN A 49 -20.46 9.87 -23.45
C ASN A 49 -21.84 9.88 -22.78
N THR A 50 -22.63 8.83 -22.89
CA THR A 50 -23.97 8.81 -22.33
C THR A 50 -24.10 7.70 -21.29
N ILE A 51 -24.11 8.11 -20.03
CA ILE A 51 -24.63 7.29 -18.95
C ILE A 51 -26.13 7.60 -18.86
N ASP A 52 -26.98 6.57 -18.89
CA ASP A 52 -28.42 6.74 -18.77
C ASP A 52 -28.81 7.32 -17.40
N PRO A 53 -29.94 8.06 -17.29
CA PRO A 53 -30.36 8.72 -16.05
C PRO A 53 -30.50 7.76 -14.86
N GLU A 54 -30.92 6.53 -15.10
CA GLU A 54 -31.03 5.51 -14.05
C GLU A 54 -29.66 5.12 -13.51
N THR A 55 -28.66 4.96 -14.37
CA THR A 55 -27.28 4.71 -13.92
C THR A 55 -26.71 5.87 -13.11
N ILE A 56 -27.00 7.11 -13.50
CA ILE A 56 -26.60 8.29 -12.73
C ILE A 56 -27.18 8.23 -11.31
N LYS A 57 -28.45 7.91 -11.17
CA LYS A 57 -29.09 7.72 -9.87
C LYS A 57 -28.38 6.63 -9.05
N GLN A 58 -28.11 5.48 -9.66
CA GLN A 58 -27.40 4.37 -9.02
C GLN A 58 -25.97 4.73 -8.59
N ILE A 59 -25.26 5.58 -9.36
CA ILE A 59 -23.96 6.13 -8.97
C ILE A 59 -24.10 7.02 -7.73
N HIS A 60 -25.14 7.85 -7.66
CA HIS A 60 -25.38 8.66 -6.47
C HIS A 60 -25.66 7.79 -5.23
N GLU A 61 -26.36 6.68 -5.39
CA GLU A 61 -26.61 5.71 -4.31
C GLU A 61 -25.33 4.99 -3.84
N ALA A 62 -24.29 4.93 -4.68
CA ALA A 62 -22.99 4.39 -4.28
C ALA A 62 -22.23 5.27 -3.27
N ARG A 63 -22.67 6.51 -3.05
CA ARG A 63 -21.97 7.50 -2.22
C ARG A 63 -21.69 6.98 -0.81
N ASP A 64 -22.69 6.43 -0.15
CA ASP A 64 -22.54 5.97 1.23
C ASP A 64 -21.59 4.77 1.32
N TYR A 65 -21.65 3.85 0.35
CA TYR A 65 -20.71 2.76 0.23
C TYR A 65 -19.28 3.26 0.04
N ILE A 66 -19.07 4.24 -0.86
CA ILE A 66 -17.76 4.81 -1.10
C ILE A 66 -17.23 5.56 0.13
N ASN A 67 -18.05 6.28 0.85
CA ASN A 67 -17.66 6.92 2.10
C ASN A 67 -17.19 5.88 3.13
N GLN A 68 -17.97 4.82 3.36
CA GLN A 68 -17.58 3.72 4.25
C GLN A 68 -16.25 3.04 3.80
N PHE A 69 -16.08 2.84 2.51
CA PHE A 69 -14.83 2.33 1.95
C PHE A 69 -13.65 3.27 2.28
N LEU A 70 -13.80 4.58 2.06
CA LEU A 70 -12.76 5.59 2.32
C LEU A 70 -12.52 5.83 3.82
N ASP A 71 -13.49 5.51 4.68
CA ASP A 71 -13.29 5.54 6.14
C ASP A 71 -12.29 4.48 6.58
N VAL A 72 -12.22 3.35 5.89
CA VAL A 72 -11.28 2.26 6.17
C VAL A 72 -10.03 2.37 5.30
N VAL A 73 -10.15 2.66 4.00
CA VAL A 73 -9.07 2.64 3.02
C VAL A 73 -8.58 4.06 2.71
N LYS A 74 -7.37 4.36 3.09
CA LYS A 74 -6.67 5.62 2.81
C LYS A 74 -5.81 5.44 1.55
N ILE A 75 -6.27 5.95 0.41
CA ILE A 75 -5.58 5.81 -0.87
C ILE A 75 -4.53 6.92 -1.02
N ILE A 76 -3.27 6.54 -1.20
CA ILE A 76 -2.11 7.41 -1.35
C ILE A 76 -1.45 7.10 -2.71
N ASP A 77 -1.49 8.02 -3.67
CA ASP A 77 -0.98 7.84 -5.02
C ASP A 77 0.21 8.76 -5.37
N ASN A 78 0.60 9.61 -4.44
CA ASN A 78 1.67 10.60 -4.61
C ASN A 78 2.95 10.30 -3.80
N VAL A 79 2.98 9.20 -3.04
CA VAL A 79 4.14 8.78 -2.24
C VAL A 79 4.68 7.48 -2.83
N ARG A 80 5.88 7.53 -3.45
CA ARG A 80 6.38 6.45 -4.32
C ARG A 80 7.76 5.93 -3.98
N SER A 81 8.48 6.52 -3.03
CA SER A 81 9.79 5.99 -2.65
C SER A 81 9.72 5.22 -1.33
N PRO A 82 10.59 4.19 -1.14
CA PRO A 82 10.63 3.38 0.06
C PRO A 82 10.69 4.17 1.37
N SER A 83 11.59 5.14 1.44
CA SER A 83 11.76 5.97 2.64
C SER A 83 10.56 6.89 2.88
N ALA A 84 9.96 7.43 1.80
CA ALA A 84 8.79 8.30 1.93
C ALA A 84 7.56 7.52 2.42
N ILE A 85 7.33 6.28 1.94
CA ILE A 85 6.28 5.39 2.44
C ILE A 85 6.51 5.10 3.92
N PHE A 86 7.74 4.74 4.29
CA PHE A 86 8.10 4.47 5.67
C PHE A 86 7.86 5.68 6.57
N ASN A 87 8.33 6.87 6.19
CA ASN A 87 8.15 8.11 6.94
C ASN A 87 6.66 8.50 7.06
N TYR A 88 5.88 8.29 5.99
CA TYR A 88 4.43 8.49 6.04
C TYR A 88 3.80 7.60 7.13
N MET A 89 4.14 6.31 7.13
CA MET A 89 3.60 5.36 8.11
C MET A 89 4.12 5.61 9.53
N GLN A 90 5.35 6.12 9.70
CA GLN A 90 5.82 6.61 10.99
C GLN A 90 4.96 7.76 11.52
N ASN A 91 4.62 8.72 10.67
CA ASN A 91 3.73 9.82 11.06
C ASN A 91 2.33 9.31 11.44
N VAL A 92 1.82 8.28 10.74
CA VAL A 92 0.59 7.61 11.15
C VAL A 92 0.74 7.01 12.55
N ALA A 93 1.83 6.27 12.81
CA ALA A 93 2.07 5.69 14.13
C ALA A 93 2.06 6.75 15.25
N TYR A 94 2.69 7.91 15.01
CA TYR A 94 2.68 9.02 15.97
C TYR A 94 1.29 9.57 16.27
N ASN A 95 0.37 9.46 15.31
CA ASN A 95 -0.99 9.99 15.46
C ASN A 95 -1.96 9.01 16.12
N ILE A 96 -1.71 7.69 15.99
CA ILE A 96 -2.64 6.66 16.43
C ILE A 96 -2.15 5.84 17.63
N GLY A 97 -0.97 6.15 18.18
CA GLY A 97 -0.42 5.40 19.30
C GLY A 97 0.61 6.15 20.10
N THR A 98 1.19 5.43 21.05
CA THR A 98 2.11 5.94 22.07
C THR A 98 3.39 5.12 22.06
N PHE A 99 4.50 5.76 22.33
CA PHE A 99 5.82 5.16 22.48
C PHE A 99 6.21 5.02 23.94
N PHE A 100 6.88 3.92 24.24
CA PHE A 100 7.34 3.58 25.57
C PHE A 100 8.85 3.32 25.57
N ASP A 101 9.49 3.64 26.67
CA ASP A 101 10.90 3.33 26.91
C ASP A 101 11.10 1.86 27.34
N SER A 102 12.35 1.48 27.64
CA SER A 102 12.72 0.13 28.08
C SER A 102 12.16 -0.25 29.46
N GLN A 103 11.71 0.73 30.25
CA GLN A 103 11.10 0.52 31.56
C GLN A 103 9.58 0.47 31.47
N GLY A 104 9.00 0.63 30.30
CA GLY A 104 7.57 0.67 30.09
C GLY A 104 6.92 2.00 30.47
N VAL A 105 7.70 3.06 30.58
CA VAL A 105 7.21 4.41 30.83
C VAL A 105 6.86 5.08 29.50
N GLU A 106 5.69 5.69 29.45
CA GLU A 106 5.25 6.47 28.28
C GLU A 106 6.18 7.65 28.05
N LEU A 107 6.65 7.82 26.82
CA LEU A 107 7.48 8.96 26.46
C LEU A 107 6.65 10.25 26.52
N SER A 108 7.26 11.30 27.07
CA SER A 108 6.62 12.60 27.19
C SER A 108 6.25 13.21 25.83
N ARG A 109 5.27 14.13 25.82
CA ARG A 109 4.89 14.88 24.61
C ARG A 109 6.10 15.57 23.96
N GLN A 110 7.02 16.09 24.78
CA GLN A 110 8.23 16.76 24.29
C GLN A 110 9.17 15.77 23.56
N GLU A 111 9.29 14.54 24.06
CA GLU A 111 10.06 13.48 23.41
C GLU A 111 9.39 13.02 22.11
N HIS A 112 8.06 12.92 22.08
CA HIS A 112 7.31 12.65 20.84
C HIS A 112 7.58 13.72 19.77
N GLU A 113 7.60 15.01 20.12
CA GLU A 113 7.92 16.06 19.15
C GLU A 113 9.38 15.97 18.65
N ARG A 114 10.32 15.58 19.51
CA ARG A 114 11.71 15.34 19.11
C ARG A 114 11.86 14.16 18.18
N ILE A 115 11.09 13.10 18.38
CA ILE A 115 11.05 11.92 17.50
C ILE A 115 10.47 12.30 16.14
N LYS A 116 9.35 13.03 16.12
CA LYS A 116 8.75 13.56 14.87
C LYS A 116 9.71 14.44 14.09
N ALA A 117 10.46 15.28 14.78
CA ALA A 117 11.46 16.16 14.17
C ALA A 117 12.75 15.43 13.75
N ASP A 118 12.81 14.10 13.93
CA ASP A 118 13.98 13.26 13.62
C ASP A 118 15.29 13.75 14.26
N LEU A 119 15.20 14.29 15.47
CA LEU A 119 16.36 14.81 16.17
C LEU A 119 17.32 13.67 16.58
N PRO A 120 18.64 13.92 16.59
CA PRO A 120 19.64 12.93 16.97
C PRO A 120 19.36 12.30 18.34
N GLY A 121 19.42 10.96 18.43
CA GLY A 121 19.21 10.21 19.67
C GLY A 121 17.76 10.15 20.18
N ALA A 122 16.80 10.84 19.53
CA ALA A 122 15.41 10.84 19.99
C ALA A 122 14.76 9.46 19.85
N LYS A 123 15.07 8.74 18.77
CA LYS A 123 14.52 7.40 18.48
C LYS A 123 15.15 6.29 19.32
N ASP A 124 16.32 6.51 19.89
CA ASP A 124 17.06 5.50 20.68
C ASP A 124 16.35 5.17 21.99
N LYS A 125 15.49 6.06 22.47
CA LYS A 125 14.69 5.88 23.68
C LYS A 125 13.46 5.00 23.47
N ILE A 126 13.05 4.74 22.23
CA ILE A 126 11.86 3.96 21.93
C ILE A 126 12.18 2.49 22.12
N SER A 127 11.52 1.82 23.05
CA SER A 127 11.60 0.38 23.25
C SER A 127 10.46 -0.33 22.52
N TYR A 128 9.21 0.14 22.72
CA TYR A 128 8.07 -0.40 22.03
C TYR A 128 6.99 0.65 21.78
N TYR A 129 6.06 0.29 20.92
CA TYR A 129 4.93 1.11 20.49
C TYR A 129 3.61 0.38 20.79
N ARG A 130 2.59 1.12 21.13
CA ARG A 130 1.23 0.61 21.30
C ARG A 130 0.23 1.57 20.68
N THR A 131 -0.71 1.04 19.89
CA THR A 131 -1.85 1.82 19.40
C THR A 131 -2.75 2.26 20.55
N THR A 132 -3.30 3.46 20.46
CA THR A 132 -4.23 4.01 21.46
C THR A 132 -5.47 3.12 21.60
N HIS A 133 -5.98 2.58 20.48
CA HIS A 133 -7.07 1.62 20.49
C HIS A 133 -6.51 0.19 20.56
N PRO A 134 -6.85 -0.64 21.56
CA PRO A 134 -6.17 -1.92 21.83
C PRO A 134 -6.34 -2.97 20.72
N ARG A 135 -7.39 -2.84 19.88
CA ARG A 135 -7.67 -3.74 18.74
C ARG A 135 -7.65 -2.99 17.42
N HIS A 136 -6.66 -2.11 17.24
CA HIS A 136 -6.46 -1.35 16.02
C HIS A 136 -5.47 -2.07 15.10
N TYR A 137 -5.96 -2.54 13.98
CA TYR A 137 -5.15 -3.18 12.93
C TYR A 137 -4.86 -2.18 11.83
N VAL A 138 -3.60 -2.05 11.47
CA VAL A 138 -3.13 -1.16 10.39
C VAL A 138 -2.48 -2.01 9.31
N ILE A 139 -3.10 -2.03 8.12
CA ILE A 139 -2.56 -2.69 6.94
C ILE A 139 -1.87 -1.64 6.06
N VAL A 140 -0.64 -1.94 5.63
CA VAL A 140 0.13 -1.12 4.71
C VAL A 140 0.22 -1.86 3.38
N LEU A 141 -0.70 -1.55 2.47
CA LEU A 141 -0.79 -2.18 1.15
C LEU A 141 -0.03 -1.35 0.13
N THR A 142 0.95 -1.96 -0.56
CA THR A 142 1.71 -1.31 -1.63
C THR A 142 1.51 -2.04 -2.95
N ASP A 143 0.89 -1.39 -3.93
CA ASP A 143 0.52 -1.94 -5.24
C ASP A 143 1.11 -1.07 -6.37
N HIS A 144 2.06 -1.57 -7.14
CA HIS A 144 2.86 -2.77 -6.91
C HIS A 144 4.33 -2.36 -6.79
N ILE A 145 5.08 -3.08 -5.95
CA ILE A 145 6.42 -2.66 -5.49
C ILE A 145 7.47 -2.48 -6.60
N SER A 146 7.26 -3.04 -7.79
CA SER A 146 8.16 -2.80 -8.93
C SER A 146 8.06 -1.39 -9.52
N LEU A 147 7.10 -0.56 -9.08
CA LEU A 147 6.95 0.85 -9.46
C LEU A 147 7.50 1.82 -8.40
N LEU A 148 8.16 1.33 -7.37
CA LEU A 148 8.85 2.17 -6.39
C LEU A 148 9.95 2.98 -7.08
N TYR A 149 10.07 4.25 -6.69
CA TYR A 149 11.17 5.10 -7.16
C TYR A 149 12.48 4.69 -6.49
N ASN A 150 13.52 4.57 -7.31
CA ASN A 150 14.85 4.25 -6.82
C ASN A 150 15.39 5.36 -5.93
N GLU A 151 16.06 4.97 -4.85
CA GLU A 151 16.71 5.87 -3.90
C GLU A 151 18.22 5.71 -3.95
N LYS A 152 18.93 6.66 -3.36
CA LYS A 152 20.38 6.53 -3.18
C LYS A 152 20.69 5.55 -2.04
N SER A 153 21.67 4.71 -2.28
CA SER A 153 22.24 3.86 -1.23
C SER A 153 22.98 4.71 -0.18
N PRO A 154 23.30 4.17 1.00
CA PRO A 154 24.14 4.85 1.98
C PRO A 154 25.50 5.30 1.43
N THR A 155 26.00 4.65 0.39
CA THR A 155 27.26 5.01 -0.31
C THR A 155 27.09 6.09 -1.37
N GLY A 156 25.83 6.59 -1.58
CA GLY A 156 25.51 7.68 -2.50
C GLY A 156 25.20 7.26 -3.93
N SER A 157 25.38 5.99 -4.30
CA SER A 157 25.01 5.47 -5.61
C SER A 157 23.50 5.24 -5.71
N MET A 158 22.92 5.40 -6.90
CA MET A 158 21.51 5.08 -7.15
C MET A 158 21.33 3.55 -7.06
N MET A 159 20.38 3.11 -6.24
CA MET A 159 20.00 1.69 -6.16
C MET A 159 19.33 1.24 -7.46
N SER A 160 19.57 0.00 -7.85
CA SER A 160 18.78 -0.67 -8.90
C SER A 160 17.35 -0.90 -8.42
N GLN A 161 16.44 -1.20 -9.36
CA GLN A 161 15.05 -1.51 -9.04
C GLN A 161 14.94 -2.70 -8.07
N TRP A 162 15.73 -3.73 -8.29
CA TRP A 162 15.75 -4.91 -7.41
C TRP A 162 16.24 -4.58 -6.00
N GLU A 163 17.32 -3.80 -5.87
CA GLU A 163 17.81 -3.33 -4.57
C GLU A 163 16.80 -2.46 -3.84
N THR A 164 16.10 -1.59 -4.58
CA THR A 164 15.02 -0.75 -4.05
C THR A 164 13.88 -1.61 -3.48
N MET A 165 13.39 -2.60 -4.24
CA MET A 165 12.33 -3.53 -3.79
C MET A 165 12.79 -4.36 -2.59
N SER A 166 14.02 -4.88 -2.64
CA SER A 166 14.61 -5.65 -1.55
C SER A 166 14.77 -4.81 -0.29
N THR A 167 15.27 -3.58 -0.40
CA THR A 167 15.38 -2.63 0.71
C THR A 167 14.01 -2.30 1.30
N PHE A 168 13.02 -2.05 0.46
CA PHE A 168 11.66 -1.80 0.92
C PHE A 168 11.10 -2.98 1.71
N SER A 169 11.16 -4.18 1.16
CA SER A 169 10.60 -5.38 1.79
C SER A 169 11.37 -5.80 3.04
N ASN A 170 12.71 -5.85 2.98
CA ASN A 170 13.54 -6.43 4.05
C ASN A 170 13.93 -5.43 5.13
N LYS A 171 13.90 -4.12 4.87
CA LYS A 171 14.24 -3.10 5.86
C LYS A 171 12.99 -2.36 6.33
N TYR A 172 12.24 -1.72 5.42
CA TYR A 172 11.15 -0.84 5.81
C TYR A 172 9.89 -1.60 6.24
N CYS A 173 9.47 -2.62 5.48
CA CYS A 173 8.30 -3.42 5.86
C CYS A 173 8.53 -4.19 7.16
N ILE A 174 9.72 -4.78 7.34
CA ILE A 174 10.09 -5.45 8.60
C ILE A 174 10.07 -4.45 9.76
N SER A 175 10.63 -3.24 9.56
CA SER A 175 10.60 -2.20 10.60
C SER A 175 9.18 -1.73 10.94
N LEU A 176 8.28 -1.63 9.97
CA LEU A 176 6.87 -1.30 10.22
C LEU A 176 6.17 -2.39 11.04
N ARG A 177 6.44 -3.67 10.73
CA ARG A 177 5.90 -4.81 11.48
C ARG A 177 6.44 -4.86 12.88
N ASP A 178 7.76 -4.86 13.03
CA ASP A 178 8.42 -5.15 14.31
C ASP A 178 8.33 -3.99 15.30
N LYS A 179 8.37 -2.73 14.81
CA LYS A 179 8.32 -1.56 15.67
C LYS A 179 6.90 -1.08 15.98
N TYR A 180 5.98 -1.19 15.02
CA TYR A 180 4.65 -0.61 15.14
C TYR A 180 3.53 -1.65 15.12
N GLY A 181 3.82 -2.93 14.87
CA GLY A 181 2.82 -3.97 14.73
C GLY A 181 1.92 -3.81 13.49
N PHE A 182 2.37 -3.02 12.50
CA PHE A 182 1.65 -2.85 11.25
C PHE A 182 1.79 -4.10 10.37
N ILE A 183 0.84 -4.31 9.47
CA ILE A 183 0.77 -5.47 8.59
C ILE A 183 1.11 -5.03 7.16
N PRO A 184 2.38 -5.12 6.73
CA PRO A 184 2.74 -4.80 5.36
C PRO A 184 2.30 -5.90 4.40
N VAL A 185 1.65 -5.49 3.31
CA VAL A 185 1.21 -6.34 2.19
C VAL A 185 1.75 -5.74 0.91
N ASN A 186 2.64 -6.46 0.24
CA ASN A 186 3.24 -6.02 -1.01
C ASN A 186 2.66 -6.83 -2.18
N VAL A 187 2.13 -6.11 -3.16
CA VAL A 187 1.68 -6.70 -4.43
C VAL A 187 2.82 -6.59 -5.43
N GLN A 188 3.06 -7.66 -6.17
CA GLN A 188 4.02 -7.69 -7.26
C GLN A 188 3.39 -8.39 -8.47
N GLN A 189 3.52 -7.77 -9.64
CA GLN A 189 3.10 -8.39 -10.88
C GLN A 189 4.03 -9.55 -11.21
N GLN A 190 3.48 -10.71 -11.50
CA GLN A 190 4.25 -11.82 -12.04
C GLN A 190 4.65 -11.51 -13.48
N THR A 191 5.94 -11.67 -13.76
CA THR A 191 6.44 -11.71 -15.14
C THR A 191 6.04 -13.03 -15.79
N SER A 192 6.11 -13.13 -17.12
CA SER A 192 5.90 -14.40 -17.81
C SER A 192 6.86 -15.45 -17.26
N ALA A 193 6.47 -16.74 -17.30
CA ALA A 193 7.30 -17.83 -16.79
C ALA A 193 8.71 -17.81 -17.40
N LYS A 194 8.83 -17.41 -18.67
CA LYS A 194 10.11 -17.27 -19.39
C LYS A 194 10.97 -16.15 -18.79
N GLU A 195 10.41 -14.96 -18.54
CA GLU A 195 11.12 -13.85 -17.91
C GLU A 195 11.53 -14.15 -16.47
N GLN A 196 10.70 -14.89 -15.72
CA GLN A 196 11.05 -15.33 -14.38
C GLN A 196 12.23 -16.31 -14.39
N VAL A 197 12.25 -17.23 -15.33
CA VAL A 197 13.38 -18.17 -15.47
C VAL A 197 14.68 -17.43 -15.81
N GLU A 198 14.63 -16.50 -16.78
CA GLU A 198 15.80 -15.70 -17.16
C GLU A 198 16.30 -14.79 -16.03
N SER A 199 15.40 -14.21 -15.23
CA SER A 199 15.75 -13.30 -14.15
C SER A 199 16.28 -14.01 -12.88
N ASN A 200 15.69 -15.15 -12.52
CA ASN A 200 16.01 -15.83 -11.26
C ASN A 200 17.02 -16.98 -11.40
N PHE A 201 17.08 -17.59 -12.57
CA PHE A 201 17.89 -18.77 -12.81
C PHE A 201 18.74 -18.60 -14.07
N ARG A 202 19.69 -17.76 -14.12
CA ARG A 202 20.61 -17.53 -15.24
C ARG A 202 21.16 -18.81 -15.91
N GLY A 203 20.30 -19.78 -16.17
CA GLY A 203 20.66 -21.08 -16.73
C GLY A 203 19.64 -21.60 -17.74
N ALA A 204 20.09 -21.88 -18.95
CA ALA A 204 19.31 -22.44 -20.06
C ALA A 204 18.56 -23.75 -19.70
N SER A 205 19.05 -24.50 -18.72
CA SER A 205 18.50 -25.80 -18.34
C SER A 205 17.08 -25.80 -17.75
N VAL A 206 16.63 -24.68 -17.24
CA VAL A 206 15.27 -24.55 -16.64
C VAL A 206 14.28 -24.16 -17.71
N THR A 207 14.68 -23.33 -18.67
CA THR A 207 13.84 -22.92 -19.81
C THR A 207 13.49 -24.11 -20.70
N GLU A 208 14.46 -24.98 -20.97
CA GLU A 208 14.25 -26.20 -21.76
C GLU A 208 13.29 -27.20 -21.12
N LYS A 209 13.15 -27.18 -19.78
CA LYS A 209 12.22 -28.06 -19.06
C LYS A 209 10.78 -27.54 -19.01
N LEU A 210 10.57 -26.24 -19.20
CA LEU A 210 9.24 -25.62 -19.13
C LEU A 210 8.57 -25.50 -20.49
N GLU A 211 9.36 -25.35 -21.59
CA GLU A 211 8.81 -25.25 -22.94
C GLU A 211 8.02 -26.51 -23.40
N PRO A 212 8.49 -27.73 -23.13
CA PRO A 212 7.74 -28.93 -23.57
C PRO A 212 6.43 -29.14 -22.80
N SER A 213 6.26 -28.55 -21.63
CA SER A 213 5.05 -28.69 -20.83
C SER A 213 3.97 -27.66 -21.17
N LEU A 214 4.35 -26.57 -21.86
CA LEU A 214 3.42 -25.55 -22.31
C LEU A 214 2.86 -25.80 -23.72
N ASP A 215 3.61 -26.51 -24.53
CA ASP A 215 3.17 -26.91 -25.89
C ASP A 215 2.24 -28.14 -25.91
N GLY A 216 1.97 -28.72 -24.75
CA GLY A 216 1.10 -29.90 -24.58
C GLY A 216 -0.28 -29.56 -23.99
N LEU A 217 -0.64 -28.31 -23.93
CA LEU A 217 -1.96 -27.81 -23.57
C LEU A 217 -2.59 -27.09 -24.77
#